data_20b4fbd985d0c7473a2c8747065ceb3f
#
_entry.id   20b4fbd985d0c7473a2c8747065ceb3f
#
_cell.length_a   1.000
_cell.length_b   1.000
_cell.length_c   1.000
_cell.angle_alpha   90.00
_cell.angle_beta   90.00
_cell.angle_gamma   90.00
#
_symmetry.space_group_name_H-M   'P 1'
#
loop_
_entity.id
_entity.type
_entity.pdbx_description
1 polymer ?
#
loop_
_entity_poly.entity_id
_entity_poly.type
_entity_poly.pdbx_seq_one_letter_code
_entity_poly.pdbx_strand_id
1 'polypeptide(L)'
;MDKKVPKANIFRTTFHPDSDYSTFVGAYKPTKGKRPLYGLNGGLTVRLNDGEDLNEDVITYKFIPQAFLNAYMRAYQTEDKVYLIIEEINRGNCAQIFGDLFQLLDRDENGKSEYTIKADADLKSFLEEKLGEDNPGIKDGELCLPSNLYIYATMNTSDQSLFPIDSAFKRRWDWEYEPIKYKNTDWVIDIDGVKYRWCDFQKEVNTHILKDTSSEDKMLGDYFVNPPAKVISYNLFRNKILFYLWNDVCKDGDADIFPTDTDFSFSKLYDDDGKQLVVSMMNKLNLTPINGEHVESDEDDNDIFDGDDNDTSSIRYSINDGERFQKTNLASELFKEYIRLYPDSSVEEIISNWQNLKCKKPKHLIENEVGYQSYIKQSKGDKTKNENRFEQIDFKGQKVYLWKGWGDGIHDNITPFIECVNAVDWGITIKRV
;
A
#
# COMPACT_ATOMS: atom_id res chain seq x y z
N MET A 1 -17.87 16.37 -13.46
CA MET A 1 -16.98 15.22 -13.79
C MET A 1 -15.56 15.62 -13.48
N ASP A 2 -15.05 15.20 -12.34
CA ASP A 2 -13.67 15.44 -11.98
C ASP A 2 -12.78 14.64 -12.91
N LYS A 3 -12.06 15.34 -13.79
CA LYS A 3 -11.06 14.70 -14.66
C LYS A 3 -9.97 14.10 -13.77
N LYS A 4 -9.87 12.79 -13.76
CA LYS A 4 -8.81 12.09 -13.04
C LYS A 4 -7.46 12.58 -13.58
N VAL A 5 -6.63 13.15 -12.71
CA VAL A 5 -5.31 13.67 -13.08
C VAL A 5 -4.46 12.54 -13.68
N PRO A 6 -3.84 12.73 -14.86
CA PRO A 6 -2.95 11.74 -15.43
C PRO A 6 -1.77 11.45 -14.50
N LYS A 7 -1.41 10.18 -14.34
CA LYS A 7 -0.26 9.78 -13.49
C LYS A 7 1.06 10.47 -13.90
N ALA A 8 1.23 10.77 -15.19
CA ALA A 8 2.39 11.48 -15.72
C ALA A 8 2.52 12.93 -15.24
N ASN A 9 1.46 13.50 -14.66
CA ASN A 9 1.44 14.85 -14.12
C ASN A 9 1.53 14.89 -12.58
N ILE A 10 1.82 13.74 -11.93
CA ILE A 10 1.96 13.64 -10.47
C ILE A 10 3.37 13.18 -10.13
N PHE A 11 4.10 14.04 -9.44
CA PHE A 11 5.46 13.78 -8.96
C PHE A 11 5.44 13.72 -7.43
N ARG A 12 6.16 12.77 -6.85
CA ARG A 12 6.23 12.59 -5.40
C ARG A 12 7.67 12.51 -4.94
N THR A 13 7.91 13.08 -3.77
CA THR A 13 9.18 12.95 -3.05
C THR A 13 8.90 12.97 -1.55
N THR A 14 9.78 12.37 -0.78
CA THR A 14 9.74 12.40 0.68
C THR A 14 11.01 13.05 1.17
N PHE A 15 10.91 14.02 2.09
CA PHE A 15 12.08 14.60 2.70
C PHE A 15 12.58 13.72 3.83
N HIS A 16 13.89 13.69 4.01
CA HIS A 16 14.59 13.01 5.08
C HIS A 16 15.84 13.83 5.49
N PRO A 17 16.50 13.53 6.62
CA PRO A 17 17.62 14.35 7.13
C PRO A 17 18.75 14.59 6.14
N ASP A 18 19.01 13.64 5.24
CA ASP A 18 20.08 13.74 4.23
C ASP A 18 19.59 14.36 2.91
N SER A 19 18.35 14.85 2.86
CA SER A 19 17.84 15.51 1.65
C SER A 19 18.51 16.86 1.47
N ASP A 20 18.89 17.17 0.22
CA ASP A 20 19.55 18.40 -0.19
C ASP A 20 19.01 18.89 -1.55
N TYR A 21 19.55 20.02 -2.03
CA TYR A 21 19.21 20.56 -3.34
C TYR A 21 19.41 19.54 -4.47
N SER A 22 20.48 18.75 -4.42
CA SER A 22 20.82 17.79 -5.48
C SER A 22 19.87 16.60 -5.53
N THR A 23 19.25 16.23 -4.41
CA THR A 23 18.27 15.15 -4.31
C THR A 23 16.85 15.62 -4.63
N PHE A 24 16.59 16.93 -4.59
CA PHE A 24 15.29 17.53 -4.87
C PHE A 24 15.19 18.09 -6.29
N VAL A 25 16.20 18.82 -6.72
CA VAL A 25 16.26 19.49 -8.04
C VAL A 25 16.98 18.61 -9.05
N GLY A 26 18.21 18.22 -8.75
CA GLY A 26 19.07 17.44 -9.61
C GLY A 26 20.53 17.85 -9.51
N ALA A 27 21.40 17.04 -10.09
CA ALA A 27 22.82 17.31 -10.19
C ALA A 27 23.47 16.46 -11.29
N TYR A 28 24.67 16.81 -11.69
CA TYR A 28 25.53 15.92 -12.48
C TYR A 28 25.94 14.74 -11.65
N LYS A 29 25.65 13.53 -12.15
CA LYS A 29 26.03 12.27 -11.50
C LYS A 29 26.82 11.41 -12.47
N PRO A 30 27.81 10.62 -11.96
CA PRO A 30 28.48 9.64 -12.77
C PRO A 30 27.49 8.59 -13.26
N THR A 31 27.51 8.32 -14.54
CA THR A 31 26.63 7.35 -15.20
C THR A 31 27.44 6.47 -16.13
N LYS A 32 26.92 5.29 -16.42
CA LYS A 32 27.51 4.43 -17.43
C LYS A 32 27.32 5.04 -18.81
N GLY A 33 28.41 5.25 -19.52
CA GLY A 33 28.42 5.66 -20.91
C GLY A 33 29.13 4.63 -21.80
N LYS A 34 29.07 4.83 -23.10
CA LYS A 34 29.82 4.04 -24.07
C LYS A 34 30.71 4.96 -24.88
N ARG A 35 31.94 4.53 -25.14
CA ARG A 35 32.88 5.20 -26.01
C ARG A 35 33.32 4.25 -27.10
N PRO A 36 33.22 4.65 -28.40
CA PRO A 36 33.74 3.83 -29.48
C PRO A 36 35.24 3.60 -29.36
N LEU A 37 35.69 2.39 -29.59
CA LEU A 37 37.11 2.07 -29.69
C LEU A 37 37.63 2.47 -31.07
N TYR A 38 38.78 3.14 -31.10
CA TYR A 38 39.46 3.53 -32.33
C TYR A 38 40.61 2.60 -32.63
N GLY A 39 40.78 2.32 -33.91
CA GLY A 39 41.95 1.53 -34.39
C GLY A 39 43.25 2.28 -34.15
N LEU A 40 44.39 1.59 -34.31
CA LEU A 40 45.74 2.07 -34.05
C LEU A 40 46.11 3.40 -34.74
N ASN A 41 45.42 3.73 -35.86
CA ASN A 41 45.67 4.97 -36.58
C ASN A 41 44.72 6.13 -36.18
N GLY A 42 43.86 5.93 -35.16
CA GLY A 42 43.00 7.00 -34.58
C GLY A 42 41.90 7.56 -35.51
N GLY A 43 41.81 7.13 -36.76
CA GLY A 43 40.91 7.72 -37.74
C GLY A 43 39.58 6.99 -37.98
N LEU A 44 39.49 5.72 -37.58
CA LEU A 44 38.29 4.89 -37.78
C LEU A 44 37.97 4.11 -36.55
N THR A 45 36.67 3.96 -36.24
CA THR A 45 36.18 3.11 -35.16
C THR A 45 36.37 1.63 -35.53
N VAL A 46 36.61 0.81 -34.49
CA VAL A 46 36.63 -0.66 -34.65
C VAL A 46 35.18 -1.14 -34.75
N ARG A 47 34.85 -1.83 -35.81
CA ARG A 47 33.50 -2.35 -36.05
C ARG A 47 33.41 -3.85 -35.84
N LEU A 48 32.30 -4.27 -35.34
CA LEU A 48 31.90 -5.67 -35.27
C LEU A 48 31.46 -6.20 -36.64
N ASN A 49 31.30 -7.51 -36.76
CA ASN A 49 30.92 -8.15 -38.04
C ASN A 49 29.53 -7.73 -38.55
N ASP A 50 28.67 -7.21 -37.70
CA ASP A 50 27.34 -6.63 -37.99
C ASP A 50 27.39 -5.15 -38.42
N GLY A 51 28.58 -4.56 -38.44
CA GLY A 51 28.81 -3.16 -38.80
C GLY A 51 28.63 -2.15 -37.66
N GLU A 52 28.30 -2.62 -36.42
CA GLU A 52 28.23 -1.75 -35.26
C GLU A 52 29.62 -1.41 -34.69
N ASP A 53 29.75 -0.21 -34.10
CA ASP A 53 31.00 0.19 -33.48
C ASP A 53 31.22 -0.61 -32.19
N LEU A 54 32.42 -1.17 -32.01
CA LEU A 54 32.85 -1.78 -30.76
C LEU A 54 33.05 -0.68 -29.72
N ASN A 55 32.31 -0.78 -28.62
CA ASN A 55 32.30 0.23 -27.56
C ASN A 55 32.89 -0.32 -26.27
N GLU A 56 33.63 0.53 -25.56
CA GLU A 56 34.01 0.29 -24.16
C GLU A 56 33.07 1.02 -23.21
N ASP A 57 32.85 0.45 -22.03
CA ASP A 57 32.11 1.10 -20.97
C ASP A 57 33.01 2.15 -20.30
N VAL A 58 32.50 3.37 -20.23
CA VAL A 58 33.19 4.50 -19.59
C VAL A 58 32.25 5.17 -18.57
N ILE A 59 32.84 5.82 -17.56
CA ILE A 59 32.07 6.68 -16.68
C ILE A 59 31.91 8.03 -17.39
N THR A 60 30.67 8.44 -17.58
CA THR A 60 30.29 9.76 -18.08
C THR A 60 29.50 10.48 -17.00
N TYR A 61 29.44 11.80 -17.09
CA TYR A 61 28.60 12.61 -16.19
C TYR A 61 27.38 13.09 -16.95
N LYS A 62 26.20 12.89 -16.34
CA LYS A 62 24.92 13.40 -16.87
C LYS A 62 24.17 14.14 -15.78
N PHE A 63 23.49 15.20 -16.16
CA PHE A 63 22.56 15.87 -15.26
C PHE A 63 21.35 14.94 -15.05
N ILE A 64 21.07 14.58 -13.80
CA ILE A 64 19.95 13.71 -13.42
C ILE A 64 18.91 14.58 -12.70
N PRO A 65 17.79 14.93 -13.37
CA PRO A 65 16.73 15.71 -12.75
C PRO A 65 16.01 14.89 -11.69
N GLN A 66 15.59 15.56 -10.62
CA GLN A 66 14.84 14.97 -9.53
C GLN A 66 13.37 15.44 -9.53
N ALA A 67 12.62 15.15 -8.48
CA ALA A 67 11.18 15.32 -8.45
C ALA A 67 10.73 16.75 -8.78
N PHE A 68 11.36 17.77 -8.19
CA PHE A 68 11.04 19.16 -8.47
C PHE A 68 11.24 19.50 -9.95
N LEU A 69 12.43 19.21 -10.47
CA LEU A 69 12.76 19.61 -11.84
C LEU A 69 11.94 18.84 -12.88
N ASN A 70 11.64 17.58 -12.61
CA ASN A 70 10.74 16.79 -13.47
C ASN A 70 9.32 17.39 -13.48
N ALA A 71 8.78 17.80 -12.33
CA ALA A 71 7.49 18.47 -12.24
C ALA A 71 7.52 19.84 -12.93
N TYR A 72 8.59 20.60 -12.73
CA TYR A 72 8.82 21.88 -13.37
C TYR A 72 8.80 21.78 -14.89
N MET A 73 9.63 20.93 -15.46
CA MET A 73 9.68 20.70 -16.91
C MET A 73 8.32 20.24 -17.45
N ARG A 74 7.67 19.31 -16.74
CA ARG A 74 6.35 18.83 -17.15
C ARG A 74 5.32 19.94 -17.21
N ALA A 75 5.33 20.86 -16.27
CA ALA A 75 4.41 21.99 -16.23
C ALA A 75 4.57 22.94 -17.42
N TYR A 76 5.78 23.09 -17.96
CA TYR A 76 6.04 23.85 -19.19
C TYR A 76 5.77 23.08 -20.49
N GLN A 77 5.53 21.77 -20.41
CA GLN A 77 5.23 20.90 -21.55
C GLN A 77 3.74 20.60 -21.71
N THR A 78 2.88 21.04 -20.78
CA THR A 78 1.44 20.81 -20.82
C THR A 78 0.68 22.00 -20.24
N GLU A 79 -0.54 22.19 -20.70
CA GLU A 79 -1.47 23.15 -20.08
C GLU A 79 -2.27 22.52 -18.93
N ASP A 80 -2.24 21.21 -18.79
CA ASP A 80 -2.89 20.50 -17.69
C ASP A 80 -2.20 20.81 -16.35
N LYS A 81 -2.95 20.67 -15.26
CA LYS A 81 -2.41 20.78 -13.91
C LYS A 81 -1.36 19.71 -13.65
N VAL A 82 -0.23 20.13 -13.10
CA VAL A 82 0.87 19.26 -12.66
C VAL A 82 1.01 19.39 -11.14
N TYR A 83 1.25 18.28 -10.48
CA TYR A 83 1.31 18.22 -9.02
C TYR A 83 2.66 17.69 -8.57
N LEU A 84 3.31 18.45 -7.69
CA LEU A 84 4.46 18.00 -6.91
C LEU A 84 3.99 17.78 -5.47
N ILE A 85 4.13 16.57 -4.97
CA ILE A 85 3.73 16.19 -3.61
C ILE A 85 5.01 15.90 -2.81
N ILE A 86 5.21 16.65 -1.74
CA ILE A 86 6.34 16.53 -0.82
C ILE A 86 5.81 15.92 0.47
N GLU A 87 6.20 14.70 0.77
CA GLU A 87 5.82 14.04 2.02
C GLU A 87 6.87 14.34 3.10
N GLU A 88 6.40 14.52 4.34
CA GLU A 88 7.25 14.73 5.52
C GLU A 88 8.21 15.93 5.37
N ILE A 89 7.69 17.08 4.96
CA ILE A 89 8.51 18.26 4.62
C ILE A 89 9.42 18.73 5.77
N ASN A 90 9.00 18.54 7.03
CA ASN A 90 9.76 18.91 8.22
C ASN A 90 10.84 17.89 8.63
N ARG A 91 10.95 16.76 7.95
CA ARG A 91 12.06 15.80 8.16
C ARG A 91 13.35 16.21 7.45
N GLY A 92 13.30 17.15 6.54
CA GLY A 92 14.45 17.71 5.86
C GLY A 92 14.68 19.18 6.17
N ASN A 93 15.92 19.65 6.02
CA ASN A 93 16.24 21.07 6.13
C ASN A 93 15.70 21.82 4.89
N CYS A 94 14.51 22.42 5.00
CA CYS A 94 13.85 23.08 3.88
C CYS A 94 14.72 24.17 3.24
N ALA A 95 15.48 24.93 4.03
CA ALA A 95 16.35 25.98 3.50
C ALA A 95 17.49 25.41 2.63
N GLN A 96 18.05 24.29 3.03
CA GLN A 96 19.09 23.58 2.27
C GLN A 96 18.53 22.90 1.02
N ILE A 97 17.34 22.30 1.13
CA ILE A 97 16.72 21.53 0.04
C ILE A 97 16.20 22.46 -1.07
N PHE A 98 15.53 23.55 -0.70
CA PHE A 98 15.00 24.50 -1.67
C PHE A 98 16.06 25.49 -2.18
N GLY A 99 17.03 25.90 -1.36
CA GLY A 99 17.97 26.95 -1.73
C GLY A 99 17.24 28.19 -2.24
N ASP A 100 17.70 28.75 -3.36
CA ASP A 100 17.09 29.92 -3.96
C ASP A 100 15.69 29.71 -4.55
N LEU A 101 15.30 28.44 -4.85
CA LEU A 101 13.95 28.10 -5.31
C LEU A 101 12.85 28.51 -4.34
N PHE A 102 13.22 28.69 -3.09
CA PHE A 102 12.34 29.18 -2.05
C PHE A 102 11.66 30.52 -2.42
N GLN A 103 12.34 31.40 -3.15
CA GLN A 103 11.79 32.70 -3.61
C GLN A 103 10.68 32.51 -4.65
N LEU A 104 10.71 31.42 -5.39
CA LEU A 104 9.70 31.12 -6.42
C LEU A 104 8.35 30.72 -5.84
N LEU A 105 8.28 30.38 -4.54
CA LEU A 105 7.03 30.03 -3.87
C LEU A 105 6.12 31.23 -3.61
N ASP A 106 6.64 32.47 -3.66
CA ASP A 106 5.80 33.64 -3.66
C ASP A 106 5.07 33.71 -5.00
N ARG A 107 3.74 33.63 -4.99
CA ARG A 107 2.90 33.58 -6.20
C ARG A 107 2.10 34.86 -6.36
N ASP A 108 1.94 35.29 -7.62
CA ASP A 108 1.03 36.36 -7.99
C ASP A 108 -0.44 35.90 -7.98
N GLU A 109 -1.37 36.81 -8.25
CA GLU A 109 -2.82 36.52 -8.32
C GLU A 109 -3.20 35.52 -9.41
N ASN A 110 -2.35 35.26 -10.38
CA ASN A 110 -2.53 34.28 -11.45
C ASN A 110 -1.90 32.93 -11.10
N GLY A 111 -1.27 32.81 -9.92
CA GLY A 111 -0.61 31.58 -9.47
C GLY A 111 0.75 31.33 -10.10
N LYS A 112 1.37 32.33 -10.77
CA LYS A 112 2.73 32.30 -11.28
C LYS A 112 3.68 32.87 -10.24
N SER A 113 4.97 32.45 -10.21
CA SER A 113 5.96 33.08 -9.32
C SER A 113 6.00 34.59 -9.55
N GLU A 114 5.93 35.35 -8.45
CA GLU A 114 6.07 36.82 -8.47
C GLU A 114 7.49 37.23 -8.84
N TYR A 115 8.48 36.46 -8.42
CA TYR A 115 9.89 36.71 -8.67
C TYR A 115 10.49 35.63 -9.55
N THR A 116 11.60 35.95 -10.22
CA THR A 116 12.43 34.97 -10.93
C THR A 116 13.76 34.81 -10.19
N ILE A 117 14.41 33.68 -10.39
CA ILE A 117 15.78 33.44 -9.92
C ILE A 117 16.66 33.02 -11.08
N LYS A 118 17.95 33.27 -11.01
CA LYS A 118 18.92 32.79 -11.99
C LYS A 118 19.24 31.31 -11.76
N ALA A 119 19.15 30.56 -12.84
CA ALA A 119 19.67 29.18 -12.83
C ALA A 119 21.21 29.21 -12.83
N ASP A 120 21.82 28.26 -12.14
CA ASP A 120 23.25 28.01 -12.33
C ASP A 120 23.54 27.53 -13.77
N ALA A 121 24.80 27.48 -14.16
CA ALA A 121 25.21 27.18 -15.53
C ALA A 121 24.78 25.76 -15.96
N ASP A 122 24.83 24.79 -15.03
CA ASP A 122 24.52 23.39 -15.28
C ASP A 122 23.01 23.21 -15.47
N LEU A 123 22.21 23.77 -14.57
CA LEU A 123 20.76 23.74 -14.62
C LEU A 123 20.22 24.50 -15.85
N LYS A 124 20.82 25.68 -16.16
CA LYS A 124 20.48 26.44 -17.34
C LYS A 124 20.68 25.62 -18.60
N SER A 125 21.90 25.10 -18.80
CA SER A 125 22.23 24.29 -19.98
C SER A 125 21.31 23.07 -20.13
N PHE A 126 21.00 22.39 -19.04
CA PHE A 126 20.11 21.25 -19.04
C PHE A 126 18.67 21.64 -19.42
N LEU A 127 18.13 22.72 -18.86
CA LEU A 127 16.77 23.16 -19.16
C LEU A 127 16.64 23.72 -20.59
N GLU A 128 17.65 24.45 -21.10
CA GLU A 128 17.69 24.91 -22.48
C GLU A 128 17.68 23.70 -23.47
N GLU A 129 18.43 22.64 -23.15
CA GLU A 129 18.38 21.39 -23.93
C GLU A 129 16.99 20.73 -23.93
N LYS A 130 16.29 20.72 -22.78
CA LYS A 130 15.03 19.99 -22.61
C LYS A 130 13.78 20.77 -22.97
N LEU A 131 13.79 22.07 -22.79
CA LEU A 131 12.64 22.94 -23.02
C LEU A 131 12.81 23.85 -24.26
N GLY A 132 14.04 24.13 -24.65
CA GLY A 132 14.41 25.14 -25.65
C GLY A 132 14.76 26.47 -24.99
N GLU A 133 15.72 27.22 -25.59
CA GLU A 133 16.26 28.48 -25.04
C GLU A 133 15.21 29.59 -24.87
N ASP A 134 14.21 29.62 -25.77
CA ASP A 134 13.13 30.63 -25.75
C ASP A 134 11.96 30.24 -24.83
N ASN A 135 12.02 29.05 -24.17
CA ASN A 135 10.94 28.60 -23.30
C ASN A 135 10.84 29.49 -22.05
N PRO A 136 9.62 29.95 -21.68
CA PRO A 136 9.43 30.81 -20.51
C PRO A 136 9.98 30.24 -19.19
N GLY A 137 10.19 28.94 -19.12
CA GLY A 137 10.76 28.25 -17.95
C GLY A 137 12.27 28.40 -17.80
N ILE A 138 13.00 28.94 -18.83
CA ILE A 138 14.45 29.09 -18.76
C ILE A 138 14.95 30.30 -19.57
N LYS A 139 14.05 31.02 -20.19
CA LYS A 139 14.40 32.19 -20.98
C LYS A 139 15.29 33.14 -20.20
N ASP A 140 16.37 33.62 -20.85
CA ASP A 140 17.38 34.47 -20.25
C ASP A 140 18.09 33.84 -19.03
N GLY A 141 18.02 32.53 -18.86
CA GLY A 141 18.56 31.79 -17.71
C GLY A 141 17.76 32.02 -16.43
N GLU A 142 16.50 32.43 -16.53
CA GLU A 142 15.64 32.68 -15.37
C GLU A 142 14.62 31.54 -15.16
N LEU A 143 14.44 31.20 -13.91
CA LEU A 143 13.43 30.23 -13.47
C LEU A 143 12.21 30.97 -12.92
N CYS A 144 11.04 30.43 -13.21
CA CYS A 144 9.76 30.92 -12.73
C CYS A 144 8.75 29.77 -12.66
N LEU A 145 8.05 29.59 -11.56
CA LEU A 145 7.04 28.54 -11.49
C LEU A 145 5.79 28.96 -12.27
N PRO A 146 5.29 28.11 -13.20
CA PRO A 146 4.08 28.40 -13.95
C PRO A 146 2.82 28.20 -13.10
N SER A 147 1.72 28.80 -13.50
CA SER A 147 0.44 28.75 -12.77
C SER A 147 -0.20 27.36 -12.68
N ASN A 148 0.16 26.45 -13.57
CA ASN A 148 -0.36 25.09 -13.60
C ASN A 148 0.46 24.10 -12.74
N LEU A 149 1.56 24.55 -12.09
CA LEU A 149 2.33 23.72 -11.16
C LEU A 149 1.83 23.94 -9.72
N TYR A 150 1.20 22.93 -9.17
CA TYR A 150 0.72 22.88 -7.78
C TYR A 150 1.70 22.10 -6.92
N ILE A 151 2.11 22.69 -5.80
CA ILE A 151 3.01 22.04 -4.84
C ILE A 151 2.24 21.81 -3.56
N TYR A 152 2.13 20.56 -3.16
CA TYR A 152 1.53 20.15 -1.90
C TYR A 152 2.61 19.55 -1.01
N ALA A 153 2.49 19.79 0.29
CA ALA A 153 3.38 19.19 1.26
C ALA A 153 2.56 18.63 2.43
N THR A 154 3.02 17.53 3.01
CA THR A 154 2.50 17.02 4.28
C THR A 154 3.53 17.18 5.37
N MET A 155 3.05 17.45 6.57
CA MET A 155 3.88 17.59 7.76
C MET A 155 3.20 16.89 8.93
N ASN A 156 3.96 16.09 9.67
CA ASN A 156 3.53 15.63 10.97
C ASN A 156 4.09 16.58 12.04
N THR A 157 3.20 17.20 12.83
CA THR A 157 3.61 18.17 13.84
C THR A 157 4.33 17.52 15.00
N SER A 158 4.09 16.23 15.26
CA SER A 158 4.76 15.48 16.34
C SER A 158 6.26 15.29 16.11
N ASP A 159 6.70 15.32 14.85
CA ASP A 159 8.10 15.15 14.48
C ASP A 159 8.88 16.50 14.51
N GLN A 160 8.57 17.39 15.44
CA GLN A 160 9.22 18.71 15.56
C GLN A 160 10.73 18.66 15.84
N SER A 161 11.27 17.47 16.09
CA SER A 161 12.62 17.31 16.63
C SER A 161 13.76 17.41 15.62
N LEU A 162 13.49 17.37 14.30
CA LEU A 162 14.56 17.32 13.32
C LEU A 162 14.88 18.69 12.68
N PHE A 163 13.93 19.31 12.00
CA PHE A 163 14.15 20.58 11.31
C PHE A 163 12.93 21.51 11.49
N PRO A 164 12.99 22.49 12.39
CA PRO A 164 11.91 23.46 12.52
C PRO A 164 11.79 24.29 11.23
N ILE A 165 10.59 24.40 10.72
CA ILE A 165 10.28 25.25 9.58
C ILE A 165 10.19 26.70 10.07
N ASP A 166 11.01 27.58 9.51
CA ASP A 166 11.02 28.99 9.87
C ASP A 166 9.76 29.76 9.39
N SER A 167 9.55 30.93 9.94
CA SER A 167 8.37 31.75 9.62
C SER A 167 8.38 32.29 8.19
N ALA A 168 9.56 32.54 7.62
CA ALA A 168 9.68 33.02 6.24
C ALA A 168 9.29 31.94 5.23
N PHE A 169 9.61 30.70 5.53
CA PHE A 169 9.15 29.56 4.74
C PHE A 169 7.65 29.32 4.92
N LYS A 170 7.17 29.35 6.18
CA LYS A 170 5.76 29.11 6.51
C LYS A 170 4.81 30.07 5.79
N ARG A 171 5.16 31.37 5.67
CA ARG A 171 4.28 32.38 5.06
C ARG A 171 4.00 32.18 3.57
N ARG A 172 4.76 31.32 2.88
CA ARG A 172 4.62 31.03 1.45
C ARG A 172 3.69 29.86 1.15
N TRP A 173 3.12 29.29 2.20
CA TRP A 173 2.24 28.13 2.10
C TRP A 173 0.86 28.48 2.64
N ASP A 174 -0.16 27.99 1.95
CA ASP A 174 -1.51 27.93 2.47
C ASP A 174 -1.62 26.72 3.38
N TRP A 175 -1.85 26.98 4.67
CA TRP A 175 -1.89 25.93 5.69
C TRP A 175 -3.30 25.40 5.86
N GLU A 176 -3.44 24.10 5.76
CA GLU A 176 -4.67 23.39 6.06
C GLU A 176 -4.39 22.37 7.17
N TYR A 177 -5.16 22.46 8.25
CA TYR A 177 -5.12 21.48 9.32
C TYR A 177 -6.09 20.34 9.00
N GLU A 178 -5.62 19.10 8.94
CA GLU A 178 -6.46 17.92 8.74
C GLU A 178 -6.75 17.26 10.11
N PRO A 179 -7.90 17.56 10.73
CA PRO A 179 -8.23 17.01 12.04
C PRO A 179 -8.56 15.52 11.96
N ILE A 180 -8.45 14.83 13.11
CA ILE A 180 -8.95 13.47 13.25
C ILE A 180 -10.48 13.51 13.13
N LYS A 181 -11.03 12.81 12.15
CA LYS A 181 -12.47 12.86 11.79
C LYS A 181 -13.27 11.68 12.36
N TYR A 182 -12.57 10.69 12.96
CA TYR A 182 -13.19 9.47 13.51
C TYR A 182 -14.09 8.77 12.49
N LYS A 183 -13.59 8.62 11.26
CA LYS A 183 -14.33 8.12 10.10
C LYS A 183 -14.67 6.63 10.16
N ASN A 184 -13.88 5.86 10.91
CA ASN A 184 -13.91 4.40 10.92
C ASN A 184 -14.95 3.88 11.91
N THR A 185 -16.21 4.29 11.74
CA THR A 185 -17.31 3.99 12.67
C THR A 185 -17.78 2.55 12.64
N ASP A 186 -17.48 1.85 11.56
CA ASP A 186 -17.82 0.44 11.32
C ASP A 186 -16.69 -0.54 11.69
N TRP A 187 -15.56 -0.02 12.17
CA TRP A 187 -14.44 -0.85 12.61
C TRP A 187 -14.65 -1.37 14.02
N VAL A 188 -14.21 -2.61 14.22
CA VAL A 188 -14.40 -3.35 15.47
C VAL A 188 -13.06 -3.85 16.00
N ILE A 189 -12.86 -3.77 17.31
CA ILE A 189 -11.77 -4.44 18.04
C ILE A 189 -12.34 -5.77 18.52
N ASP A 190 -11.73 -6.89 18.14
CA ASP A 190 -12.12 -8.22 18.59
C ASP A 190 -11.09 -8.76 19.60
N ILE A 191 -11.57 -9.03 20.80
CA ILE A 191 -10.79 -9.61 21.90
C ILE A 191 -11.44 -10.93 22.28
N ASP A 192 -11.08 -12.00 21.56
CA ASP A 192 -11.58 -13.35 21.82
C ASP A 192 -13.13 -13.44 21.79
N GLY A 193 -13.72 -12.84 20.76
CA GLY A 193 -15.18 -12.79 20.57
C GLY A 193 -15.89 -11.66 21.32
N VAL A 194 -15.21 -10.96 22.21
CA VAL A 194 -15.75 -9.73 22.84
C VAL A 194 -15.39 -8.55 21.95
N LYS A 195 -16.40 -7.94 21.33
CA LYS A 195 -16.22 -6.90 20.34
C LYS A 195 -16.48 -5.51 20.90
N TYR A 196 -15.64 -4.53 20.53
CA TYR A 196 -15.78 -3.12 20.88
C TYR A 196 -15.71 -2.25 19.63
N ARG A 197 -16.40 -1.12 19.57
CA ARG A 197 -16.28 -0.17 18.46
C ARG A 197 -14.91 0.52 18.50
N TRP A 198 -14.17 0.46 17.40
CA TRP A 198 -12.88 1.15 17.26
C TRP A 198 -13.01 2.65 17.52
N CYS A 199 -14.04 3.28 16.94
CA CYS A 199 -14.24 4.72 17.05
C CYS A 199 -14.45 5.18 18.49
N ASP A 200 -15.14 4.38 19.31
CA ASP A 200 -15.38 4.70 20.74
C ASP A 200 -14.09 4.60 21.54
N PHE A 201 -13.31 3.53 21.30
CA PHE A 201 -11.98 3.37 21.89
C PHE A 201 -11.05 4.52 21.46
N GLN A 202 -11.00 4.85 20.18
CA GLN A 202 -10.15 5.92 19.63
C GLN A 202 -10.48 7.27 20.28
N LYS A 203 -11.76 7.61 20.40
CA LYS A 203 -12.22 8.87 21.01
C LYS A 203 -11.84 8.94 22.48
N GLU A 204 -12.12 7.88 23.23
CA GLU A 204 -11.86 7.84 24.67
C GLU A 204 -10.36 7.96 24.95
N VAL A 205 -9.54 7.15 24.26
CA VAL A 205 -8.08 7.21 24.41
C VAL A 205 -7.53 8.58 24.00
N ASN A 206 -8.00 9.16 22.91
CA ASN A 206 -7.56 10.48 22.48
C ASN A 206 -7.96 11.58 23.48
N THR A 207 -9.10 11.43 24.16
CA THR A 207 -9.50 12.35 25.23
C THR A 207 -8.52 12.27 26.41
N HIS A 208 -8.12 11.08 26.81
CA HIS A 208 -7.09 10.88 27.84
C HIS A 208 -5.75 11.48 27.38
N ILE A 209 -5.31 11.18 26.16
CA ILE A 209 -4.05 11.72 25.62
C ILE A 209 -4.04 13.25 25.67
N LEU A 210 -5.09 13.90 25.17
CA LEU A 210 -5.17 15.36 25.14
C LEU A 210 -5.14 15.96 26.54
N LYS A 211 -5.86 15.35 27.46
CA LYS A 211 -5.93 15.79 28.85
C LYS A 211 -4.57 15.75 29.54
N ASP A 212 -3.82 14.67 29.31
CA ASP A 212 -2.59 14.41 30.06
C ASP A 212 -1.37 15.05 29.39
N THR A 213 -1.33 15.09 28.05
CA THR A 213 -0.19 15.64 27.30
C THR A 213 -0.41 17.08 26.83
N SER A 214 -1.63 17.59 26.86
CA SER A 214 -2.02 18.88 26.24
C SER A 214 -1.60 18.99 24.76
N SER A 215 -1.42 17.86 24.06
CA SER A 215 -0.97 17.78 22.68
C SER A 215 -1.80 16.79 21.87
N GLU A 216 -2.20 17.20 20.68
CA GLU A 216 -2.87 16.34 19.73
C GLU A 216 -1.90 15.42 18.96
N ASP A 217 -0.62 15.70 19.04
CA ASP A 217 0.42 15.01 18.24
C ASP A 217 0.52 13.50 18.53
N LYS A 218 0.22 13.11 19.76
CA LYS A 218 0.26 11.71 20.20
C LYS A 218 -1.07 10.98 20.05
N MET A 219 -2.11 11.64 19.55
CA MET A 219 -3.42 11.03 19.35
C MET A 219 -3.43 9.97 18.25
N LEU A 220 -4.31 8.99 18.40
CA LEU A 220 -4.56 7.98 17.38
C LEU A 220 -5.34 8.58 16.20
N GLY A 221 -4.72 8.70 15.04
CA GLY A 221 -5.35 9.19 13.81
C GLY A 221 -6.27 8.14 13.15
N ASP A 222 -7.08 8.59 12.18
CA ASP A 222 -8.03 7.73 11.46
C ASP A 222 -7.36 6.57 10.69
N TYR A 223 -6.09 6.75 10.32
CA TYR A 223 -5.31 5.76 9.56
C TYR A 223 -4.17 5.15 10.39
N PHE A 224 -4.24 5.26 11.71
CA PHE A 224 -3.23 4.66 12.60
C PHE A 224 -3.12 3.15 12.41
N VAL A 225 -4.26 2.50 12.19
CA VAL A 225 -4.37 1.11 11.72
C VAL A 225 -5.21 1.09 10.46
N ASN A 226 -5.01 0.06 9.64
CA ASN A 226 -5.82 -0.18 8.44
C ASN A 226 -6.03 -1.69 8.30
N PRO A 227 -6.92 -2.28 9.12
CA PRO A 227 -7.21 -3.70 9.08
C PRO A 227 -7.96 -4.05 7.80
N PRO A 228 -7.63 -5.14 7.10
CA PRO A 228 -8.23 -5.51 5.81
C PRO A 228 -9.74 -5.70 5.87
N ALA A 229 -10.26 -6.26 6.97
CA ALA A 229 -11.66 -6.63 7.16
C ALA A 229 -12.42 -5.69 8.10
N LYS A 230 -11.89 -4.50 8.39
CA LYS A 230 -12.46 -3.59 9.38
C LYS A 230 -12.49 -4.16 10.81
N VAL A 231 -11.84 -5.30 11.04
CA VAL A 231 -11.70 -5.97 12.33
C VAL A 231 -10.26 -5.89 12.80
N ILE A 232 -10.06 -5.28 13.95
CA ILE A 232 -8.77 -5.19 14.63
C ILE A 232 -8.67 -6.40 15.54
N SER A 233 -7.90 -7.41 15.10
CA SER A 233 -7.66 -8.61 15.91
C SER A 233 -6.91 -8.27 17.21
N TYR A 234 -7.03 -9.12 18.23
CA TYR A 234 -6.29 -8.97 19.48
C TYR A 234 -4.78 -8.77 19.27
N ASN A 235 -4.19 -9.55 18.35
CA ASN A 235 -2.77 -9.43 18.05
C ASN A 235 -2.39 -8.07 17.44
N LEU A 236 -3.17 -7.58 16.48
CA LEU A 236 -2.95 -6.26 15.88
C LEU A 236 -3.18 -5.15 16.94
N PHE A 237 -4.22 -5.27 17.74
CA PHE A 237 -4.53 -4.33 18.80
C PHE A 237 -3.39 -4.24 19.83
N ARG A 238 -2.96 -5.40 20.37
CA ARG A 238 -1.87 -5.48 21.35
C ARG A 238 -0.54 -4.99 20.78
N ASN A 239 -0.13 -5.52 19.62
CA ASN A 239 1.23 -5.32 19.13
C ASN A 239 1.44 -3.95 18.46
N LYS A 240 0.40 -3.30 17.97
CA LYS A 240 0.53 -2.01 17.31
C LYS A 240 -0.07 -0.88 18.18
N ILE A 241 -1.33 -1.03 18.59
CA ILE A 241 -2.05 0.06 19.24
C ILE A 241 -1.64 0.17 20.73
N LEU A 242 -1.77 -0.91 21.48
CA LEU A 242 -1.41 -0.89 22.90
C LEU A 242 0.10 -0.68 23.09
N PHE A 243 0.92 -1.24 22.21
CA PHE A 243 2.37 -1.03 22.28
C PHE A 243 2.74 0.45 22.05
N TYR A 244 2.11 1.11 21.06
CA TYR A 244 2.30 2.54 20.85
C TYR A 244 1.85 3.35 22.06
N LEU A 245 0.66 3.08 22.58
CA LEU A 245 0.15 3.78 23.77
C LEU A 245 1.08 3.60 24.97
N TRP A 246 1.60 2.41 25.19
CA TRP A 246 2.52 2.11 26.28
C TRP A 246 3.87 2.80 26.11
N ASN A 247 4.49 2.66 24.91
CA ASN A 247 5.88 3.06 24.69
C ASN A 247 6.04 4.56 24.36
N ASP A 248 5.08 5.15 23.65
CA ASP A 248 5.22 6.50 23.09
C ASP A 248 4.30 7.52 23.80
N VAL A 249 3.19 7.08 24.37
CA VAL A 249 2.22 7.97 25.03
C VAL A 249 2.39 7.93 26.55
N CYS A 250 2.33 6.74 27.15
CA CYS A 250 2.30 6.57 28.62
C CYS A 250 3.69 6.40 29.24
N LYS A 251 4.77 6.50 28.46
CA LYS A 251 6.14 6.26 28.94
C LYS A 251 6.55 7.17 30.10
N ASP A 252 6.05 8.39 30.09
CA ASP A 252 6.34 9.40 31.11
C ASP A 252 5.36 9.37 32.29
N GLY A 253 4.44 8.39 32.33
CA GLY A 253 3.65 8.04 33.49
C GLY A 253 2.29 8.74 33.62
N ASP A 254 1.84 9.49 32.62
CA ASP A 254 0.74 10.43 32.82
C ASP A 254 -0.61 10.00 32.23
N ALA A 255 -0.67 9.09 31.26
CA ALA A 255 -1.96 8.71 30.66
C ALA A 255 -2.59 7.51 31.37
N ASP A 256 -3.74 7.73 32.03
CA ASP A 256 -4.51 6.72 32.78
C ASP A 256 -5.28 5.76 31.88
N ILE A 257 -4.57 5.17 30.90
CA ILE A 257 -5.13 4.24 29.91
C ILE A 257 -4.99 2.79 30.38
N PHE A 258 -3.84 2.43 30.94
CA PHE A 258 -3.53 1.08 31.40
C PHE A 258 -3.97 0.83 32.84
N PRO A 259 -4.09 -0.45 33.27
CA PRO A 259 -4.35 -0.76 34.70
C PRO A 259 -3.29 -0.11 35.59
N THR A 260 -3.76 0.49 36.71
CA THR A 260 -2.90 1.20 37.68
C THR A 260 -2.38 0.30 38.80
N ASP A 261 -2.67 -1.00 38.76
CA ASP A 261 -2.16 -1.97 39.72
C ASP A 261 -0.63 -1.99 39.69
N THR A 262 -0.02 -1.96 40.85
CA THR A 262 1.44 -1.86 41.07
C THR A 262 2.25 -2.96 40.36
N ASP A 263 1.60 -4.01 39.89
CA ASP A 263 2.20 -5.16 39.21
C ASP A 263 1.95 -5.21 37.70
N PHE A 264 1.28 -4.22 37.10
CA PHE A 264 1.06 -4.23 35.67
C PHE A 264 2.38 -3.99 34.91
N SER A 265 2.68 -4.86 33.97
CA SER A 265 3.73 -4.68 32.98
C SER A 265 3.19 -5.06 31.60
N PHE A 266 3.71 -4.44 30.54
CA PHE A 266 3.24 -4.70 29.18
C PHE A 266 3.40 -6.18 28.79
N SER A 267 4.40 -6.88 29.34
CA SER A 267 4.63 -8.31 29.10
C SER A 267 3.45 -9.18 29.54
N LYS A 268 2.70 -8.79 30.57
CA LYS A 268 1.51 -9.52 31.02
C LYS A 268 0.41 -9.63 29.96
N LEU A 269 0.39 -8.74 28.99
CA LEU A 269 -0.53 -8.85 27.85
C LEU A 269 -0.22 -10.04 26.92
N TYR A 270 0.91 -10.70 27.11
CA TYR A 270 1.35 -11.88 26.36
C TYR A 270 1.13 -13.19 27.12
N ASP A 271 0.73 -13.11 28.39
CA ASP A 271 0.40 -14.25 29.22
C ASP A 271 -1.04 -14.73 28.93
N ASP A 272 -1.42 -15.88 29.45
CA ASP A 272 -2.75 -16.50 29.24
C ASP A 272 -3.90 -15.57 29.67
N ASP A 273 -3.69 -14.73 30.70
CA ASP A 273 -4.67 -13.76 31.20
C ASP A 273 -4.63 -12.42 30.43
N GLY A 274 -3.76 -12.26 29.44
CA GLY A 274 -3.54 -10.99 28.72
C GLY A 274 -4.80 -10.43 28.09
N LYS A 275 -5.66 -11.27 27.53
CA LYS A 275 -6.94 -10.86 26.94
C LYS A 275 -7.90 -10.31 28.01
N GLN A 276 -7.94 -10.90 29.20
CA GLN A 276 -8.77 -10.45 30.32
C GLN A 276 -8.29 -9.10 30.85
N LEU A 277 -6.98 -8.86 30.89
CA LEU A 277 -6.41 -7.57 31.23
C LEU A 277 -6.85 -6.48 30.25
N VAL A 278 -6.90 -6.78 28.95
CA VAL A 278 -7.39 -5.82 27.95
C VAL A 278 -8.88 -5.56 28.11
N VAL A 279 -9.70 -6.57 28.39
CA VAL A 279 -11.14 -6.37 28.71
C VAL A 279 -11.31 -5.49 29.94
N SER A 280 -10.50 -5.69 30.99
CA SER A 280 -10.50 -4.84 32.18
C SER A 280 -10.12 -3.39 31.86
N MET A 281 -9.15 -3.20 30.95
CA MET A 281 -8.78 -1.88 30.44
C MET A 281 -9.93 -1.22 29.67
N MET A 282 -10.64 -1.96 28.82
CA MET A 282 -11.83 -1.43 28.13
C MET A 282 -12.92 -0.98 29.09
N ASN A 283 -13.15 -1.75 30.16
CA ASN A 283 -14.10 -1.39 31.20
C ASN A 283 -13.67 -0.13 31.97
N LYS A 284 -12.38 0.02 32.27
CA LYS A 284 -11.81 1.23 32.90
C LYS A 284 -12.03 2.46 32.01
N LEU A 285 -11.93 2.31 30.71
CA LEU A 285 -12.22 3.36 29.72
C LEU A 285 -13.72 3.55 29.47
N ASN A 286 -14.60 2.95 30.28
CA ASN A 286 -16.06 2.99 30.13
C ASN A 286 -16.59 2.53 28.76
N LEU A 287 -15.84 1.65 28.09
CA LEU A 287 -16.24 1.10 26.80
C LEU A 287 -17.14 -0.12 27.00
N THR A 288 -18.29 -0.11 26.37
CA THR A 288 -19.23 -1.23 26.43
C THR A 288 -19.04 -2.17 25.24
N PRO A 289 -19.03 -3.50 25.45
CA PRO A 289 -19.03 -4.44 24.35
C PRO A 289 -20.27 -4.26 23.47
N ILE A 290 -20.12 -4.53 22.19
CA ILE A 290 -21.25 -4.55 21.23
C ILE A 290 -22.09 -5.80 21.55
N ASN A 291 -23.12 -5.64 22.38
CA ASN A 291 -24.02 -6.75 22.72
C ASN A 291 -25.02 -6.96 21.56
N GLY A 292 -24.89 -8.10 20.85
CA GLY A 292 -25.98 -8.64 20.03
C GLY A 292 -26.32 -7.95 18.70
N GLU A 293 -25.73 -6.84 18.37
CA GLU A 293 -25.73 -6.36 17.01
C GLU A 293 -24.65 -7.16 16.25
N HIS A 294 -25.09 -8.09 15.38
CA HIS A 294 -24.22 -8.70 14.41
C HIS A 294 -23.63 -7.58 13.53
N VAL A 295 -22.47 -7.06 13.91
CA VAL A 295 -21.57 -6.49 12.92
C VAL A 295 -21.04 -7.70 12.19
N GLU A 296 -21.50 -7.91 10.96
CA GLU A 296 -20.95 -8.92 10.08
C GLU A 296 -19.45 -8.66 9.99
N SER A 297 -18.67 -9.46 10.69
CA SER A 297 -17.22 -9.46 10.56
C SER A 297 -16.91 -10.32 9.35
N ASP A 298 -16.60 -9.66 8.23
CA ASP A 298 -15.83 -10.30 7.19
C ASP A 298 -14.46 -10.63 7.81
N GLU A 299 -14.33 -11.85 8.31
CA GLU A 299 -13.02 -12.36 8.74
C GLU A 299 -12.18 -12.59 7.49
N ASP A 300 -11.15 -11.77 7.34
CA ASP A 300 -10.13 -12.00 6.34
C ASP A 300 -8.72 -12.07 6.91
N ASP A 301 -8.22 -13.22 6.75
CA ASP A 301 -6.90 -13.68 6.34
C ASP A 301 -5.65 -12.99 6.92
N ASN A 302 -5.21 -13.55 8.03
CA ASN A 302 -3.82 -13.98 8.08
C ASN A 302 -3.74 -15.45 7.65
N ASP A 303 -2.79 -15.82 6.79
CA ASP A 303 -2.44 -17.16 6.33
C ASP A 303 -2.18 -18.18 7.45
N ILE A 304 -3.15 -18.35 8.34
CA ILE A 304 -3.20 -19.44 9.32
C ILE A 304 -4.55 -20.11 9.14
N PHE A 305 -4.58 -21.00 8.18
CA PHE A 305 -5.65 -21.96 8.08
C PHE A 305 -5.45 -22.98 9.21
N ASP A 306 -6.04 -22.70 10.38
CA ASP A 306 -6.32 -23.76 11.35
C ASP A 306 -7.45 -24.60 10.76
N GLY A 307 -7.14 -25.85 10.49
CA GLY A 307 -8.10 -26.82 9.95
C GLY A 307 -9.14 -27.19 10.99
N ASP A 308 -10.06 -26.27 11.28
CA ASP A 308 -11.31 -26.60 11.94
C ASP A 308 -12.45 -26.41 10.94
N ASP A 309 -13.26 -27.44 10.75
CA ASP A 309 -14.35 -27.54 9.77
C ASP A 309 -15.54 -26.59 10.00
N ASN A 310 -15.36 -25.49 10.74
CA ASN A 310 -16.40 -24.50 11.02
C ASN A 310 -16.11 -23.17 10.30
N ASP A 311 -16.36 -23.14 8.98
CA ASP A 311 -16.50 -21.88 8.24
C ASP A 311 -17.77 -21.16 8.72
N THR A 312 -17.60 -20.08 9.48
CA THR A 312 -18.68 -19.26 10.04
C THR A 312 -19.10 -18.11 9.13
N SER A 313 -18.55 -18.01 7.90
CA SER A 313 -18.95 -16.96 6.96
C SER A 313 -20.44 -17.08 6.60
N SER A 314 -21.17 -15.99 6.69
CA SER A 314 -22.60 -15.93 6.30
C SER A 314 -22.80 -16.03 4.79
N ILE A 315 -21.74 -15.82 4.01
CA ILE A 315 -21.76 -15.84 2.55
C ILE A 315 -21.90 -17.30 2.08
N ARG A 316 -22.89 -17.52 1.25
CA ARG A 316 -23.13 -18.78 0.60
C ARG A 316 -23.04 -18.63 -0.92
N TYR A 317 -22.77 -19.73 -1.57
CA TYR A 317 -22.71 -19.82 -3.02
C TYR A 317 -23.73 -20.86 -3.48
N SER A 318 -24.22 -20.70 -4.68
CA SER A 318 -25.05 -21.71 -5.35
C SER A 318 -24.61 -21.88 -6.79
N ILE A 319 -24.73 -23.09 -7.31
CA ILE A 319 -24.45 -23.42 -8.71
C ILE A 319 -25.79 -23.77 -9.36
N ASN A 320 -26.08 -23.15 -10.52
CA ASN A 320 -27.29 -23.37 -11.30
C ASN A 320 -28.59 -23.34 -10.46
N ASP A 321 -28.65 -22.37 -9.51
CA ASP A 321 -29.74 -22.21 -8.54
C ASP A 321 -30.01 -23.47 -7.66
N GLY A 322 -28.99 -24.30 -7.47
CA GLY A 322 -29.00 -25.46 -6.59
C GLY A 322 -28.86 -25.13 -5.10
N GLU A 323 -28.45 -26.10 -4.32
CA GLU A 323 -28.26 -25.97 -2.87
C GLU A 323 -27.15 -24.93 -2.56
N ARG A 324 -27.28 -24.30 -1.38
CA ARG A 324 -26.32 -23.29 -0.92
C ARG A 324 -25.18 -23.97 -0.17
N PHE A 325 -23.92 -23.57 -0.48
CA PHE A 325 -22.73 -24.12 0.14
C PHE A 325 -21.72 -23.01 0.51
N GLN A 326 -20.75 -23.38 1.32
CA GLN A 326 -19.67 -22.49 1.77
C GLN A 326 -18.58 -22.35 0.71
N LYS A 327 -17.76 -21.27 0.79
CA LYS A 327 -16.65 -21.03 -0.14
C LYS A 327 -15.66 -22.20 -0.22
N THR A 328 -15.39 -22.86 0.89
CA THR A 328 -14.51 -24.04 0.97
C THR A 328 -14.96 -25.19 0.08
N ASN A 329 -16.24 -25.30 -0.19
CA ASN A 329 -16.82 -26.34 -1.02
C ASN A 329 -16.99 -25.94 -2.49
N LEU A 330 -16.56 -24.71 -2.87
CA LEU A 330 -16.79 -24.20 -4.22
C LEU A 330 -16.21 -25.10 -5.30
N ALA A 331 -14.95 -25.54 -5.12
CA ALA A 331 -14.30 -26.38 -6.13
C ALA A 331 -14.93 -27.77 -6.22
N SER A 332 -15.36 -28.36 -5.08
CA SER A 332 -16.00 -29.66 -5.08
C SER A 332 -17.44 -29.62 -5.64
N GLU A 333 -18.23 -28.60 -5.31
CA GLU A 333 -19.58 -28.45 -5.89
C GLU A 333 -19.51 -28.12 -7.39
N LEU A 334 -18.55 -27.28 -7.81
CA LEU A 334 -18.30 -27.03 -9.23
C LEU A 334 -17.87 -28.31 -9.96
N PHE A 335 -17.01 -29.15 -9.35
CA PHE A 335 -16.58 -30.41 -9.93
C PHE A 335 -17.74 -31.36 -10.11
N LYS A 336 -18.61 -31.51 -9.09
CA LYS A 336 -19.81 -32.33 -9.16
C LYS A 336 -20.74 -31.89 -10.29
N GLU A 337 -20.99 -30.61 -10.42
CA GLU A 337 -21.83 -30.08 -11.50
C GLU A 337 -21.19 -30.23 -12.86
N TYR A 338 -19.86 -30.00 -12.96
CA TYR A 338 -19.11 -30.16 -14.21
C TYR A 338 -19.19 -31.60 -14.73
N ILE A 339 -18.97 -32.62 -13.88
CA ILE A 339 -19.06 -34.02 -14.29
C ILE A 339 -20.49 -34.44 -14.57
N ARG A 340 -21.49 -33.82 -13.95
CA ARG A 340 -22.90 -34.05 -14.27
C ARG A 340 -23.25 -33.60 -15.70
N LEU A 341 -22.67 -32.45 -16.14
CA LEU A 341 -22.90 -31.92 -17.48
C LEU A 341 -22.02 -32.60 -18.54
N TYR A 342 -20.82 -33.02 -18.14
CA TYR A 342 -19.81 -33.62 -19.03
C TYR A 342 -19.34 -34.97 -18.52
N PRO A 343 -20.24 -36.01 -18.49
CA PRO A 343 -19.95 -37.28 -17.84
C PRO A 343 -18.87 -38.12 -18.56
N ASP A 344 -18.62 -37.84 -19.83
CA ASP A 344 -17.62 -38.56 -20.64
C ASP A 344 -16.22 -38.00 -20.51
N SER A 345 -16.04 -36.79 -19.92
CA SER A 345 -14.72 -36.14 -19.77
C SER A 345 -13.76 -36.98 -18.94
N SER A 346 -12.51 -37.06 -19.38
CA SER A 346 -11.43 -37.70 -18.59
C SER A 346 -10.95 -36.74 -17.48
N VAL A 347 -10.23 -37.26 -16.49
CA VAL A 347 -9.63 -36.46 -15.41
C VAL A 347 -8.65 -35.42 -16.01
N GLU A 348 -7.85 -35.82 -16.99
CA GLU A 348 -6.87 -34.97 -17.66
C GLU A 348 -7.53 -33.83 -18.44
N GLU A 349 -8.65 -34.08 -19.10
CA GLU A 349 -9.43 -33.05 -19.81
C GLU A 349 -10.03 -32.04 -18.83
N ILE A 350 -10.60 -32.49 -17.71
CA ILE A 350 -11.15 -31.60 -16.69
C ILE A 350 -10.05 -30.71 -16.11
N ILE A 351 -8.91 -31.29 -15.71
CA ILE A 351 -7.76 -30.54 -15.18
C ILE A 351 -7.27 -29.51 -16.22
N SER A 352 -7.11 -29.92 -17.47
CA SER A 352 -6.69 -29.02 -18.55
C SER A 352 -7.66 -27.86 -18.74
N ASN A 353 -8.96 -28.13 -18.79
CA ASN A 353 -9.98 -27.12 -19.00
C ASN A 353 -10.02 -26.10 -17.84
N TRP A 354 -9.91 -26.54 -16.61
CA TRP A 354 -9.94 -25.67 -15.44
C TRP A 354 -8.64 -24.87 -15.29
N GLN A 355 -7.49 -25.48 -15.56
CA GLN A 355 -6.20 -24.80 -15.53
C GLN A 355 -6.06 -23.77 -16.65
N ASN A 356 -6.70 -23.95 -17.79
CA ASN A 356 -6.68 -23.03 -18.92
C ASN A 356 -7.60 -21.82 -18.79
N LEU A 357 -8.41 -21.71 -17.72
CA LEU A 357 -9.20 -20.52 -17.43
C LEU A 357 -8.29 -19.29 -17.31
N LYS A 358 -8.58 -18.24 -18.08
CA LYS A 358 -7.76 -17.00 -18.15
C LYS A 358 -8.21 -15.98 -17.12
N CYS A 359 -8.13 -16.34 -15.83
CA CYS A 359 -8.51 -15.47 -14.73
C CYS A 359 -7.57 -15.64 -13.53
N LYS A 360 -7.67 -14.73 -12.56
CA LYS A 360 -7.04 -14.90 -11.26
C LYS A 360 -7.74 -16.05 -10.54
N LYS A 361 -7.02 -17.10 -10.27
CA LYS A 361 -7.49 -18.32 -9.61
C LYS A 361 -6.35 -18.95 -8.81
N PRO A 362 -6.65 -19.85 -7.88
CA PRO A 362 -5.61 -20.65 -7.21
C PRO A 362 -4.74 -21.38 -8.23
N LYS A 363 -3.43 -21.34 -8.05
CA LYS A 363 -2.49 -22.01 -8.96
C LYS A 363 -2.74 -23.53 -9.05
N HIS A 364 -3.16 -24.12 -7.95
CA HIS A 364 -3.41 -25.56 -7.80
C HIS A 364 -4.91 -25.84 -7.58
N LEU A 365 -5.77 -25.18 -8.37
CA LEU A 365 -7.24 -25.28 -8.26
C LEU A 365 -7.75 -26.73 -8.32
N ILE A 366 -7.16 -27.55 -9.18
CA ILE A 366 -7.44 -28.95 -9.39
C ILE A 366 -6.15 -29.68 -9.77
N GLU A 367 -5.85 -30.79 -9.13
CA GLU A 367 -4.64 -31.57 -9.37
C GLU A 367 -4.94 -33.07 -9.41
N ASN A 368 -4.14 -33.83 -10.16
CA ASN A 368 -4.06 -35.27 -10.02
C ASN A 368 -3.07 -35.64 -8.89
N GLU A 369 -2.90 -36.91 -8.61
CA GLU A 369 -2.00 -37.44 -7.57
C GLU A 369 -0.55 -36.88 -7.75
N VAL A 370 -0.04 -36.84 -9.00
CA VAL A 370 1.33 -36.37 -9.27
C VAL A 370 1.49 -34.89 -9.02
N GLY A 371 0.54 -34.06 -9.46
CA GLY A 371 0.53 -32.62 -9.23
C GLY A 371 0.40 -32.28 -7.74
N TYR A 372 -0.49 -32.96 -7.04
CA TYR A 372 -0.68 -32.82 -5.59
C TYR A 372 0.60 -33.18 -4.82
N GLN A 373 1.23 -34.32 -5.10
CA GLN A 373 2.48 -34.72 -4.44
C GLN A 373 3.64 -33.76 -4.74
N SER A 374 3.69 -33.20 -5.94
CA SER A 374 4.65 -32.15 -6.31
C SER A 374 4.43 -30.90 -5.47
N TYR A 375 3.18 -30.45 -5.32
CA TYR A 375 2.82 -29.31 -4.46
C TYR A 375 3.26 -29.54 -3.02
N ILE A 376 2.92 -30.67 -2.42
CA ILE A 376 3.27 -30.98 -1.01
C ILE A 376 4.79 -30.98 -0.79
N LYS A 377 5.57 -31.47 -1.76
CA LYS A 377 7.05 -31.46 -1.67
C LYS A 377 7.68 -30.07 -1.79
N GLN A 378 7.06 -29.18 -2.57
CA GLN A 378 7.59 -27.83 -2.84
C GLN A 378 7.08 -26.78 -1.86
N SER A 379 5.97 -27.05 -1.17
CA SER A 379 5.34 -26.11 -0.24
C SER A 379 6.20 -25.92 1.01
N LYS A 380 6.39 -24.66 1.38
CA LYS A 380 7.05 -24.27 2.65
C LYS A 380 5.98 -24.28 3.77
N GLY A 381 6.37 -24.67 4.98
CA GLY A 381 5.50 -24.64 6.14
C GLY A 381 5.06 -26.02 6.63
N ASP A 382 4.03 -26.05 7.47
CA ASP A 382 3.50 -27.28 8.07
C ASP A 382 2.85 -28.17 7.00
N LYS A 383 3.33 -29.40 6.92
CA LYS A 383 2.86 -30.39 5.94
C LYS A 383 1.37 -30.69 6.09
N THR A 384 0.90 -30.83 7.32
CA THR A 384 -0.51 -31.13 7.62
C THR A 384 -1.43 -29.98 7.20
N LYS A 385 -1.00 -28.74 7.43
CA LYS A 385 -1.75 -27.54 6.96
C LYS A 385 -1.84 -27.47 5.43
N ASN A 386 -0.77 -27.84 4.72
CA ASN A 386 -0.79 -27.85 3.26
C ASN A 386 -1.67 -28.97 2.69
N GLU A 387 -1.71 -30.13 3.34
CA GLU A 387 -2.60 -31.24 2.97
C GLU A 387 -4.08 -30.86 3.17
N ASN A 388 -4.43 -30.15 4.24
CA ASN A 388 -5.79 -29.70 4.53
C ASN A 388 -6.35 -28.65 3.55
N ARG A 389 -5.51 -28.08 2.68
CA ARG A 389 -5.94 -27.16 1.62
C ARG A 389 -6.62 -27.84 0.44
N PHE A 390 -6.68 -29.16 0.43
CA PHE A 390 -7.31 -29.91 -0.65
C PHE A 390 -8.39 -30.85 -0.12
N GLU A 391 -9.39 -31.04 -0.95
CA GLU A 391 -10.37 -32.13 -0.82
C GLU A 391 -10.02 -33.21 -1.85
N GLN A 392 -9.91 -34.44 -1.39
CA GLN A 392 -9.68 -35.58 -2.27
C GLN A 392 -11.01 -36.19 -2.69
N ILE A 393 -11.19 -36.38 -3.99
CA ILE A 393 -12.34 -37.04 -4.61
C ILE A 393 -11.84 -38.22 -5.49
N ASP A 394 -12.49 -39.34 -5.43
CA ASP A 394 -12.24 -40.46 -6.34
C ASP A 394 -13.16 -40.34 -7.58
N PHE A 395 -12.60 -40.17 -8.74
CA PHE A 395 -13.35 -40.06 -9.99
C PHE A 395 -12.74 -40.95 -11.07
N LYS A 396 -13.56 -41.84 -11.67
CA LYS A 396 -13.13 -42.79 -12.71
C LYS A 396 -11.90 -43.64 -12.32
N GLY A 397 -11.77 -43.98 -11.05
CA GLY A 397 -10.66 -44.78 -10.50
C GLY A 397 -9.36 -44.01 -10.29
N GLN A 398 -9.38 -42.69 -10.42
CA GLN A 398 -8.25 -41.80 -10.17
C GLN A 398 -8.58 -40.85 -9.01
N LYS A 399 -7.54 -40.45 -8.23
CA LYS A 399 -7.67 -39.42 -7.20
C LYS A 399 -7.52 -38.05 -7.79
N VAL A 400 -8.48 -37.18 -7.48
CA VAL A 400 -8.48 -35.76 -7.87
C VAL A 400 -8.46 -34.91 -6.59
N TYR A 401 -7.62 -33.95 -6.54
CA TYR A 401 -7.42 -33.03 -5.40
C TYR A 401 -7.93 -31.64 -5.76
N LEU A 402 -8.93 -31.16 -5.04
CA LEU A 402 -9.61 -29.89 -5.28
C LEU A 402 -9.27 -28.89 -4.20
N TRP A 403 -8.97 -27.65 -4.60
CA TRP A 403 -8.54 -26.60 -3.71
C TRP A 403 -9.67 -26.09 -2.82
N LYS A 404 -9.41 -25.97 -1.51
CA LYS A 404 -10.33 -25.44 -0.49
C LYS A 404 -9.97 -24.02 -0.02
N GLY A 405 -8.73 -23.58 -0.25
CA GLY A 405 -8.22 -22.30 0.26
C GLY A 405 -8.57 -21.13 -0.66
N TRP A 406 -9.80 -20.64 -0.58
CA TRP A 406 -10.26 -19.49 -1.33
C TRP A 406 -10.04 -18.21 -0.54
N GLY A 407 -9.44 -17.18 -1.17
CA GLY A 407 -9.28 -15.83 -0.61
C GLY A 407 -10.31 -14.87 -1.17
N ASP A 408 -10.78 -13.96 -0.32
CA ASP A 408 -11.58 -12.80 -0.62
C ASP A 408 -10.82 -11.53 -0.15
N GLY A 409 -11.32 -10.33 -0.41
CA GLY A 409 -10.62 -9.08 -0.04
C GLY A 409 -9.38 -8.78 -0.90
N ILE A 410 -8.24 -8.44 -0.27
CA ILE A 410 -7.02 -8.06 -0.99
C ILE A 410 -6.44 -9.22 -1.82
N HIS A 411 -6.62 -10.44 -1.35
CA HIS A 411 -6.19 -11.67 -2.02
C HIS A 411 -7.32 -12.37 -2.76
N ASP A 412 -8.40 -11.64 -3.08
CA ASP A 412 -9.57 -12.19 -3.76
C ASP A 412 -9.17 -12.94 -5.04
N ASN A 413 -9.40 -14.23 -5.02
CA ASN A 413 -9.30 -15.13 -6.15
C ASN A 413 -10.62 -15.83 -6.45
N ILE A 414 -11.64 -15.66 -5.59
CA ILE A 414 -12.95 -16.28 -5.72
C ILE A 414 -13.86 -15.47 -6.65
N THR A 415 -13.94 -14.15 -6.49
CA THR A 415 -14.77 -13.29 -7.36
C THR A 415 -14.33 -13.34 -8.82
N PRO A 416 -13.03 -13.12 -9.17
CA PRO A 416 -12.57 -13.25 -10.55
C PRO A 416 -12.74 -14.65 -11.13
N PHE A 417 -12.64 -15.69 -10.28
CA PHE A 417 -12.85 -17.06 -10.70
C PHE A 417 -14.33 -17.33 -11.05
N ILE A 418 -15.26 -16.88 -10.20
CA ILE A 418 -16.70 -16.98 -10.45
C ILE A 418 -17.10 -16.25 -11.74
N GLU A 419 -16.62 -15.03 -11.94
CA GLU A 419 -16.86 -14.25 -13.16
C GLU A 419 -16.36 -15.01 -14.40
N CYS A 420 -15.20 -15.63 -14.29
CA CYS A 420 -14.60 -16.40 -15.38
C CYS A 420 -15.40 -17.66 -15.71
N VAL A 421 -15.83 -18.41 -14.69
CA VAL A 421 -16.66 -19.62 -14.88
C VAL A 421 -18.01 -19.24 -15.49
N ASN A 422 -18.61 -18.14 -15.06
CA ASN A 422 -19.88 -17.65 -15.59
C ASN A 422 -19.76 -17.11 -17.03
N ALA A 423 -18.55 -16.73 -17.46
CA ALA A 423 -18.28 -16.26 -18.82
C ALA A 423 -17.93 -17.38 -19.81
N VAL A 424 -17.59 -18.57 -19.32
CA VAL A 424 -17.27 -19.72 -20.15
C VAL A 424 -18.54 -20.53 -20.43
N ASP A 425 -18.69 -21.03 -21.64
CA ASP A 425 -19.86 -21.80 -22.07
C ASP A 425 -19.81 -23.26 -21.54
N TRP A 426 -19.80 -23.37 -20.20
CA TRP A 426 -19.89 -24.69 -19.52
C TRP A 426 -21.32 -25.06 -19.11
N GLY A 427 -22.29 -24.17 -19.36
CA GLY A 427 -23.63 -24.34 -18.84
C GLY A 427 -23.72 -24.29 -17.30
N ILE A 428 -22.71 -23.67 -16.66
CA ILE A 428 -22.60 -23.52 -15.21
C ILE A 428 -22.66 -22.04 -14.86
N THR A 429 -23.51 -21.69 -13.92
CA THR A 429 -23.61 -20.35 -13.35
C THR A 429 -23.44 -20.40 -11.85
N ILE A 430 -22.46 -19.68 -11.32
CA ILE A 430 -22.19 -19.57 -9.89
C ILE A 430 -22.72 -18.22 -9.40
N LYS A 431 -23.51 -18.23 -8.33
CA LYS A 431 -24.04 -17.03 -7.68
C LYS A 431 -23.58 -16.97 -6.23
N ARG A 432 -23.25 -15.75 -5.79
CA ARG A 432 -23.08 -15.42 -4.36
C ARG A 432 -24.47 -15.10 -3.80
N VAL A 433 -24.84 -15.76 -2.68
CA VAL A 433 -26.22 -15.72 -2.12
C VAL A 433 -26.18 -15.34 -0.65
#